data_65c4573ea2bb40738a13aac854fefa37
#
_entry.id   65c4573ea2bb40738a13aac854fefa37
#
_cell.length_a   1.000
_cell.length_b   1.000
_cell.length_c   1.000
_cell.angle_alpha   90.00
_cell.angle_beta   90.00
_cell.angle_gamma   90.00
#
_symmetry.space_group_name_H-M   'P 1'
#
loop_
_entity.id
_entity.type
_entity.pdbx_description
1 polymer ?
#
loop_
_entity_poly.entity_id
_entity_poly.type
_entity_poly.pdbx_seq_one_letter_code
_entity_poly.pdbx_strand_id
1 'polypeptide(L)'
;MLRSLFAALLVISACLAAPARAQEGAAPFDADLQRLAEILGTLHYLRGICGSNEGPKWRNQMQALIDAETPSGDRRARMIAGFNRGYNGFQQTYRTCTPAAMVAIRRYIDEGSKISRDLTARYAN
;
A
#
# COMPACT_ATOMS: atom_id res chain seq x y z
N MET A 1 -18.54 19.43 -72.34
CA MET A 1 -17.17 19.36 -71.84
C MET A 1 -17.25 19.31 -70.34
N LEU A 2 -17.18 18.10 -69.81
CA LEU A 2 -17.33 17.81 -68.37
C LEU A 2 -15.93 17.78 -67.73
N ARG A 3 -15.62 18.77 -66.92
CA ARG A 3 -14.38 18.76 -66.13
C ARG A 3 -14.70 18.24 -64.75
N SER A 4 -14.32 17.01 -64.53
CA SER A 4 -14.38 16.34 -63.28
C SER A 4 -13.41 16.97 -62.26
N LEU A 5 -13.94 17.61 -61.27
CA LEU A 5 -13.18 18.02 -60.10
C LEU A 5 -13.27 16.90 -59.07
N PHE A 6 -12.27 16.04 -59.02
CA PHE A 6 -12.06 15.13 -57.91
C PHE A 6 -11.47 15.94 -56.76
N ALA A 7 -12.32 16.35 -55.84
CA ALA A 7 -11.87 16.86 -54.58
C ALA A 7 -11.49 15.65 -53.68
N ALA A 8 -10.22 15.40 -53.60
CA ALA A 8 -9.70 14.42 -52.65
C ALA A 8 -9.87 14.98 -51.23
N LEU A 9 -10.84 14.44 -50.51
CA LEU A 9 -11.05 14.72 -49.11
C LEU A 9 -10.01 13.91 -48.33
N LEU A 10 -8.89 14.52 -48.02
CA LEU A 10 -7.89 13.98 -47.11
C LEU A 10 -8.44 14.14 -45.69
N VAL A 11 -9.10 13.09 -45.20
CA VAL A 11 -9.46 13.00 -43.79
C VAL A 11 -8.18 12.72 -43.04
N ILE A 12 -7.56 13.76 -42.50
CA ILE A 12 -6.47 13.65 -41.53
C ILE A 12 -7.11 13.19 -40.22
N SER A 13 -7.12 11.88 -40.02
CA SER A 13 -7.44 11.28 -38.72
C SER A 13 -6.29 11.63 -37.78
N ALA A 14 -6.40 12.75 -37.10
CA ALA A 14 -5.51 13.08 -36.01
C ALA A 14 -5.83 12.08 -34.88
N CYS A 15 -5.08 10.98 -34.84
CA CYS A 15 -4.99 10.16 -33.64
C CYS A 15 -4.47 11.05 -32.51
N LEU A 16 -5.38 11.59 -31.75
CA LEU A 16 -5.09 12.15 -30.45
C LEU A 16 -4.60 10.97 -29.58
N ALA A 17 -3.31 10.66 -29.71
CA ALA A 17 -2.62 9.86 -28.72
C ALA A 17 -2.68 10.68 -27.43
N ALA A 18 -3.70 10.42 -26.61
CA ALA A 18 -3.68 10.86 -25.24
C ALA A 18 -2.34 10.35 -24.66
N PRO A 19 -1.51 11.23 -24.05
CA PRO A 19 -0.34 10.73 -23.36
C PRO A 19 -0.88 9.69 -22.38
N ALA A 20 -0.47 8.43 -22.57
CA ALA A 20 -0.63 7.44 -21.53
C ALA A 20 0.04 8.08 -20.31
N ARG A 21 -0.77 8.61 -19.40
CA ARG A 21 -0.27 8.92 -18.07
C ARG A 21 0.32 7.60 -17.62
N ALA A 22 1.64 7.53 -17.63
CA ALA A 22 2.32 6.56 -16.83
C ALA A 22 1.61 6.67 -15.49
N GLN A 23 0.76 5.69 -15.17
CA GLN A 23 0.28 5.54 -13.82
C GLN A 23 1.55 5.70 -13.03
N GLU A 24 1.61 6.67 -12.11
CA GLU A 24 2.72 6.75 -11.17
C GLU A 24 2.80 5.36 -10.60
N GLY A 25 3.59 4.54 -11.32
CA GLY A 25 3.33 3.13 -11.41
C GLY A 25 3.61 2.54 -10.08
N ALA A 26 2.81 1.60 -9.69
CA ALA A 26 3.13 0.74 -8.58
C ALA A 26 4.62 0.40 -8.69
N ALA A 27 5.42 0.95 -7.77
CA ALA A 27 6.81 0.52 -7.67
C ALA A 27 6.81 -0.96 -7.30
N PRO A 28 7.84 -1.76 -7.67
CA PRO A 28 7.88 -3.19 -7.37
C PRO A 28 7.70 -3.51 -5.88
N PHE A 29 8.04 -2.56 -5.00
CA PHE A 29 7.95 -2.70 -3.55
C PHE A 29 6.60 -2.21 -2.96
N ASP A 30 5.70 -1.63 -3.75
CA ASP A 30 4.46 -1.02 -3.23
C ASP A 30 3.54 -2.06 -2.57
N ALA A 31 3.44 -3.26 -3.12
CA ALA A 31 2.65 -4.33 -2.53
C ALA A 31 3.19 -4.72 -1.15
N ASP A 32 4.49 -4.81 -1.00
CA ASP A 32 5.16 -5.14 0.26
C ASP A 32 5.01 -4.01 1.29
N LEU A 33 5.12 -2.75 0.86
CA LEU A 33 4.88 -1.60 1.72
C LEU A 33 3.44 -1.56 2.23
N GLN A 34 2.46 -1.81 1.38
CA GLN A 34 1.05 -1.86 1.76
C GLN A 34 0.78 -3.03 2.71
N ARG A 35 1.39 -4.20 2.45
CA ARG A 35 1.28 -5.34 3.36
C ARG A 35 1.91 -5.05 4.72
N LEU A 36 3.08 -4.43 4.73
CA LEU A 36 3.74 -4.02 5.98
C LEU A 36 2.89 -3.02 6.76
N ALA A 37 2.29 -2.04 6.10
CA ALA A 37 1.38 -1.09 6.73
C ALA A 37 0.16 -1.79 7.36
N GLU A 38 -0.43 -2.76 6.68
CA GLU A 38 -1.53 -3.57 7.20
C GLU A 38 -1.12 -4.38 8.42
N ILE A 39 0.05 -4.98 8.40
CA ILE A 39 0.61 -5.71 9.56
C ILE A 39 0.80 -4.78 10.75
N LEU A 40 1.32 -3.58 10.54
CA LEU A 40 1.49 -2.59 11.62
C LEU A 40 0.15 -2.20 12.25
N GLY A 41 -0.89 -2.02 11.45
CA GLY A 41 -2.24 -1.75 11.94
C GLY A 41 -2.82 -2.93 12.72
N THR A 42 -2.63 -4.14 12.22
CA THR A 42 -3.02 -5.39 12.88
C THR A 42 -2.34 -5.52 14.25
N LEU A 43 -1.04 -5.31 14.31
CA LEU A 43 -0.26 -5.40 15.57
C LEU A 43 -0.64 -4.28 16.52
N HIS A 44 -0.92 -3.09 16.03
CA HIS A 44 -1.39 -2.00 16.87
C HIS A 44 -2.67 -2.37 17.62
N TYR A 45 -3.60 -3.02 16.96
CA TYR A 45 -4.81 -3.51 17.59
C TYR A 45 -4.56 -4.71 18.51
N LEU A 46 -3.97 -5.78 17.99
CA LEU A 46 -3.80 -7.04 18.73
C LEU A 46 -2.92 -6.89 19.97
N ARG A 47 -1.83 -6.16 19.87
CA ARG A 47 -0.95 -5.90 21.02
C ARG A 47 -1.67 -5.05 22.08
N GLY A 48 -2.53 -4.14 21.65
CA GLY A 48 -3.34 -3.34 22.57
C GLY A 48 -4.28 -4.19 23.40
N ILE A 49 -5.02 -5.12 22.79
CA ILE A 49 -5.97 -5.99 23.53
C ILE A 49 -5.27 -7.08 24.34
N CYS A 50 -4.05 -7.44 24.00
CA CYS A 50 -3.28 -8.45 24.73
C CYS A 50 -2.44 -7.88 25.88
N GLY A 51 -2.73 -6.65 26.32
CA GLY A 51 -2.19 -6.08 27.54
C GLY A 51 -0.72 -5.65 27.45
N SER A 52 -0.18 -5.44 26.25
CA SER A 52 1.14 -4.85 26.12
C SER A 52 1.10 -3.36 26.43
N ASN A 53 2.02 -2.88 27.25
CA ASN A 53 2.19 -1.44 27.51
C ASN A 53 2.97 -0.74 26.40
N GLU A 54 2.76 -1.12 25.14
CA GLU A 54 3.50 -0.57 24.02
C GLU A 54 2.92 0.76 23.54
N GLY A 55 1.69 1.10 23.96
CA GLY A 55 1.02 2.36 23.62
C GLY A 55 1.04 2.66 22.13
N PRO A 56 1.63 3.79 21.70
CA PRO A 56 1.64 4.20 20.30
C PRO A 56 2.76 3.54 19.47
N LYS A 57 3.47 2.53 19.98
CA LYS A 57 4.64 1.95 19.29
C LYS A 57 4.39 1.62 17.82
N TRP A 58 3.30 0.89 17.53
CA TRP A 58 3.00 0.44 16.17
C TRP A 58 2.54 1.58 15.26
N ARG A 59 1.84 2.56 15.82
CA ARG A 59 1.49 3.80 15.10
C ARG A 59 2.75 4.61 14.79
N ASN A 60 3.68 4.70 15.72
CA ASN A 60 4.96 5.39 15.50
C ASN A 60 5.82 4.67 14.46
N GLN A 61 5.81 3.33 14.44
CA GLN A 61 6.47 2.56 13.37
C GLN A 61 5.84 2.85 12.01
N MET A 62 4.53 2.97 11.93
CA MET A 62 3.85 3.37 10.69
C MET A 62 4.25 4.78 10.25
N GLN A 63 4.31 5.73 11.18
CA GLN A 63 4.76 7.09 10.86
C GLN A 63 6.21 7.10 10.37
N ALA A 64 7.09 6.34 11.02
CA ALA A 64 8.47 6.21 10.60
C ALA A 64 8.60 5.60 9.19
N LEU A 65 7.76 4.62 8.86
CA LEU A 65 7.72 4.02 7.53
C LEU A 65 7.27 5.06 6.47
N ILE A 66 6.24 5.83 6.74
CA ILE A 66 5.79 6.91 5.87
C ILE A 66 6.90 7.95 5.67
N ASP A 67 7.54 8.37 6.74
CA ASP A 67 8.60 9.38 6.69
C ASP A 67 9.81 8.88 5.89
N ALA A 68 10.20 7.63 6.06
CA ALA A 68 11.32 7.02 5.34
C ALA A 68 11.06 6.88 3.85
N GLU A 69 9.84 6.53 3.46
CA GLU A 69 9.47 6.31 2.06
C GLU A 69 9.06 7.60 1.36
N THR A 70 8.81 8.69 2.08
CA THR A 70 8.33 9.97 1.53
C THR A 70 7.37 9.81 0.34
N PRO A 71 6.27 9.04 0.52
CA PRO A 71 5.45 8.65 -0.60
C PRO A 71 4.66 9.82 -1.17
N SER A 72 4.36 9.75 -2.47
CA SER A 72 3.37 10.61 -3.12
C SER A 72 1.99 10.48 -2.48
N GLY A 73 1.09 11.44 -2.75
CA GLY A 73 -0.25 11.49 -2.16
C GLY A 73 -1.00 10.16 -2.25
N ASP A 74 -1.03 9.52 -3.42
CA ASP A 74 -1.75 8.24 -3.63
C ASP A 74 -1.10 7.06 -2.90
N ARG A 75 0.22 6.96 -2.95
CA ARG A 75 0.95 5.89 -2.24
C ARG A 75 0.76 6.03 -0.73
N ARG A 76 0.89 7.25 -0.21
CA ARG A 76 0.64 7.55 1.20
C ARG A 76 -0.78 7.17 1.60
N ALA A 77 -1.78 7.54 0.81
CA ALA A 77 -3.17 7.21 1.08
C ALA A 77 -3.40 5.70 1.12
N ARG A 78 -2.81 4.94 0.22
CA ARG A 78 -2.89 3.47 0.21
C ARG A 78 -2.21 2.84 1.41
N MET A 79 -1.07 3.36 1.84
CA MET A 79 -0.38 2.88 3.04
C MET A 79 -1.22 3.12 4.30
N ILE A 80 -1.78 4.31 4.44
CA ILE A 80 -2.67 4.64 5.56
C ILE A 80 -3.93 3.78 5.55
N ALA A 81 -4.54 3.59 4.38
CA ALA A 81 -5.69 2.71 4.22
C ALA A 81 -5.36 1.25 4.59
N GLY A 82 -4.17 0.77 4.25
CA GLY A 82 -3.67 -0.54 4.65
C GLY A 82 -3.59 -0.69 6.17
N PHE A 83 -2.97 0.27 6.84
CA PHE A 83 -2.91 0.31 8.30
C PHE A 83 -4.30 0.25 8.94
N ASN A 84 -5.20 1.11 8.49
CA ASN A 84 -6.57 1.17 9.00
C ASN A 84 -7.33 -0.14 8.73
N ARG A 85 -7.12 -0.77 7.59
CA ARG A 85 -7.73 -2.05 7.25
C ARG A 85 -7.25 -3.16 8.20
N GLY A 86 -5.97 -3.23 8.50
CA GLY A 86 -5.41 -4.17 9.45
C GLY A 86 -6.00 -3.98 10.84
N TYR A 87 -6.01 -2.76 11.33
CA TYR A 87 -6.58 -2.41 12.63
C TYR A 87 -8.07 -2.76 12.72
N ASN A 88 -8.87 -2.29 11.78
CA ASN A 88 -10.32 -2.45 11.81
C ASN A 88 -10.75 -3.90 11.56
N GLY A 89 -10.06 -4.61 10.68
CA GLY A 89 -10.37 -6.01 10.37
C GLY A 89 -10.23 -6.91 11.57
N PHE A 90 -9.17 -6.77 12.33
CA PHE A 90 -8.94 -7.56 13.53
C PHE A 90 -9.80 -7.15 14.72
N GLN A 91 -10.19 -5.89 14.79
CA GLN A 91 -11.14 -5.41 15.79
C GLN A 91 -12.48 -6.14 15.72
N GLN A 92 -12.92 -6.52 14.54
CA GLN A 92 -14.16 -7.28 14.34
C GLN A 92 -14.02 -8.76 14.71
N THR A 93 -12.82 -9.32 14.55
CA THR A 93 -12.55 -10.74 14.77
C THR A 93 -12.20 -11.04 16.22
N TYR A 94 -11.37 -10.21 16.84
CA TYR A 94 -10.88 -10.40 18.22
C TYR A 94 -11.28 -9.22 19.09
N ARG A 95 -12.24 -9.43 19.98
CA ARG A 95 -12.66 -8.41 20.96
C ARG A 95 -11.86 -8.47 22.26
N THR A 96 -11.30 -9.62 22.55
CA THR A 96 -10.48 -9.90 23.72
C THR A 96 -9.22 -10.64 23.32
N CYS A 97 -8.20 -10.60 24.18
CA CYS A 97 -7.00 -11.39 23.95
C CYS A 97 -7.30 -12.89 24.16
N THR A 98 -7.13 -13.66 23.11
CA THR A 98 -7.33 -15.11 23.09
C THR A 98 -6.01 -15.81 22.74
N PRO A 99 -5.89 -17.14 22.98
CA PRO A 99 -4.74 -17.89 22.47
C PRO A 99 -4.54 -17.73 20.96
N ALA A 100 -5.62 -17.67 20.17
CA ALA A 100 -5.57 -17.42 18.73
C ALA A 100 -5.03 -16.03 18.41
N ALA A 101 -5.40 -15.00 19.17
CA ALA A 101 -4.84 -13.65 19.04
C ALA A 101 -3.32 -13.64 19.29
N MET A 102 -2.86 -14.36 20.30
CA MET A 102 -1.42 -14.50 20.60
C MET A 102 -0.65 -15.19 19.47
N VAL A 103 -1.24 -16.22 18.86
CA VAL A 103 -0.65 -16.88 17.69
C VAL A 103 -0.59 -15.92 16.51
N ALA A 104 -1.66 -15.16 16.27
CA ALA A 104 -1.70 -14.16 15.21
C ALA A 104 -0.62 -13.08 15.39
N ILE A 105 -0.42 -12.59 16.62
CA ILE A 105 0.63 -11.61 16.92
C ILE A 105 2.01 -12.14 16.50
N ARG A 106 2.37 -13.35 16.92
CA ARG A 106 3.68 -13.94 16.55
C ARG A 106 3.84 -14.07 15.05
N ARG A 107 2.81 -14.57 14.38
CA ARG A 107 2.80 -14.75 12.92
C ARG A 107 3.00 -13.42 12.19
N TYR A 108 2.31 -12.37 12.60
CA TYR A 108 2.42 -11.05 11.95
C TYR A 108 3.75 -10.35 12.27
N ILE A 109 4.31 -10.54 13.46
CA ILE A 109 5.67 -10.06 13.77
C ILE A 109 6.69 -10.75 12.85
N ASP A 110 6.60 -12.06 12.67
CA ASP A 110 7.51 -12.81 11.80
C ASP A 110 7.37 -12.38 10.33
N GLU A 111 6.15 -12.26 9.84
CA GLU A 111 5.88 -11.81 8.47
C GLU A 111 6.38 -10.38 8.25
N GLY A 112 6.07 -9.46 9.15
CA GLY A 112 6.51 -8.07 9.05
C GLY A 112 8.02 -7.93 9.09
N SER A 113 8.69 -8.69 9.94
CA SER A 113 10.15 -8.73 10.02
C SER A 113 10.77 -9.25 8.73
N LYS A 114 10.19 -10.29 8.14
CA LYS A 114 10.64 -10.83 6.85
C LYS A 114 10.49 -9.80 5.73
N ILE A 115 9.32 -9.17 5.61
CA ILE A 115 9.08 -8.14 4.60
C ILE A 115 10.07 -6.99 4.75
N SER A 116 10.30 -6.52 5.97
CA SER A 116 11.25 -5.43 6.24
C SER A 116 12.67 -5.79 5.81
N ARG A 117 13.12 -7.01 6.10
CA ARG A 117 14.43 -7.49 5.66
C ARG A 117 14.53 -7.59 4.14
N ASP A 118 13.50 -8.12 3.51
CA ASP A 118 13.46 -8.30 2.06
C ASP A 118 13.48 -6.93 1.34
N LEU A 119 12.73 -5.96 1.84
CA LEU A 119 12.73 -4.59 1.32
C LEU A 119 14.11 -3.94 1.45
N THR A 120 14.74 -4.06 2.63
CA THR A 120 16.07 -3.52 2.87
C THR A 120 17.12 -4.16 1.96
N ALA A 121 17.08 -5.48 1.80
CA ALA A 121 18.04 -6.20 0.98
C ALA A 121 17.91 -5.88 -0.52
N ARG A 122 16.69 -5.63 -1.02
CA ARG A 122 16.44 -5.44 -2.45
C ARG A 122 16.53 -4.00 -2.91
N TYR A 123 16.13 -3.06 -2.08
CA TYR A 123 15.87 -1.66 -2.49
C TYR A 123 16.63 -0.61 -1.70
N ALA A 124 17.23 -0.94 -0.56
CA ALA A 124 18.12 -0.04 0.14
C ALA A 124 19.55 -0.14 -0.45
N ASN A 125 20.05 0.97 -0.93
CA ASN A 125 21.43 1.11 -1.35
C ASN A 125 22.29 1.68 -0.22
#